data_71453529cdda1e99f7cbbeca782a5a88
#
_entry.id   71453529cdda1e99f7cbbeca782a5a88
#
_cell.length_a   1.000
_cell.length_b   1.000
_cell.length_c   1.000
_cell.angle_alpha   90.00
_cell.angle_beta   90.00
_cell.angle_gamma   90.00
#
_symmetry.space_group_name_H-M   'P 1'
#
loop_
_entity.id
_entity.type
_entity.pdbx_description
1 polymer ?
#
loop_
_entity_poly.entity_id
_entity_poly.type
_entity_poly.pdbx_seq_one_letter_code
_entity_poly.pdbx_strand_id
1 'polypeptide(L)'
;GYHHDGGTLPFAILHRVWYTQLNNSEVGMEIYMRNYEIENEMYRRAVELIETRYPVGWGGAGVVHTSNGNYYTSVSIETANASAVLCIETGAMLEAHKFNEKVTHCMCLVRKDEKSPYQILSPCGICQERLRYWGEDVQVAVTAEEEKIKFVQLKELQPYHWTKAYPAEELEHWNE
;
A
#
# COMPACT_ATOMS: atom_id res chain seq x y z
N GLY A 1 33.55 33.02 21.25
CA GLY A 1 32.83 32.52 20.10
C GLY A 1 32.86 31.00 20.12
N TYR A 2 31.78 30.38 20.54
CA TYR A 2 31.59 28.91 20.40
C TYR A 2 30.77 28.65 19.13
N HIS A 3 31.39 28.05 18.14
CA HIS A 3 30.68 27.48 17.00
C HIS A 3 30.12 26.12 17.40
N HIS A 4 28.80 25.98 17.41
CA HIS A 4 28.12 24.70 17.46
C HIS A 4 27.92 24.25 16.03
N ASP A 5 28.73 23.28 15.58
CA ASP A 5 28.46 22.48 14.39
C ASP A 5 27.38 21.47 14.74
N GLY A 6 26.14 21.84 14.48
CA GLY A 6 24.99 20.94 14.54
C GLY A 6 24.89 20.14 13.27
N GLY A 7 25.68 19.08 13.13
CA GLY A 7 25.52 18.10 12.05
C GLY A 7 24.22 17.33 12.25
N THR A 8 23.17 17.69 11.52
CA THR A 8 21.97 16.86 11.38
C THR A 8 22.32 15.63 10.56
N LEU A 9 22.31 14.48 11.21
CA LEU A 9 22.42 13.18 10.52
C LEU A 9 21.29 13.06 9.47
N PRO A 10 21.58 12.56 8.25
CA PRO A 10 20.55 12.36 7.24
C PRO A 10 19.43 11.49 7.77
N PHE A 11 18.18 11.86 7.47
CA PHE A 11 16.94 11.20 7.93
C PHE A 11 16.95 9.68 7.72
N ALA A 12 17.58 9.20 6.65
CA ALA A 12 17.78 7.77 6.35
C ALA A 12 18.64 7.04 7.41
N ILE A 13 19.58 7.76 8.08
CA ILE A 13 20.40 7.20 9.15
C ILE A 13 19.62 7.18 10.46
N LEU A 14 18.82 8.22 10.74
CA LEU A 14 17.91 8.27 11.90
C LEU A 14 16.84 7.21 11.83
N HIS A 15 16.25 6.97 10.65
CA HIS A 15 15.28 5.89 10.43
C HIS A 15 15.92 4.51 10.66
N ARG A 16 17.16 4.30 10.20
CA ARG A 16 17.94 3.07 10.47
C ARG A 16 18.26 2.91 11.96
N VAL A 17 18.67 3.97 12.64
CA VAL A 17 19.03 3.93 14.08
C VAL A 17 17.79 3.68 14.94
N TRP A 18 16.64 4.31 14.63
CA TRP A 18 15.37 4.07 15.33
C TRP A 18 14.85 2.64 15.11
N TYR A 19 14.93 2.13 13.89
CA TYR A 19 14.57 0.75 13.56
C TYR A 19 15.49 -0.27 14.24
N THR A 20 16.78 0.03 14.36
CA THR A 20 17.77 -0.85 15.00
C THR A 20 17.57 -0.91 16.54
N GLN A 21 17.06 0.14 17.16
CA GLN A 21 16.76 0.15 18.61
C GLN A 21 15.47 -0.62 18.98
N LEU A 22 14.48 -0.70 18.06
CA LEU A 22 13.24 -1.43 18.29
C LEU A 22 13.33 -2.93 17.92
N ASN A 23 14.28 -3.33 17.07
CA ASN A 23 14.35 -4.68 16.48
C ASN A 23 15.70 -5.38 16.65
N ASN A 24 16.30 -5.31 17.84
CA ASN A 24 17.46 -6.15 18.18
C ASN A 24 17.10 -7.65 18.37
N SER A 25 15.93 -8.10 17.88
CA SER A 25 15.57 -9.51 17.82
C SER A 25 15.70 -10.02 16.38
N GLU A 26 16.20 -11.23 16.20
CA GLU A 26 16.25 -11.94 14.90
C GLU A 26 14.87 -11.92 14.21
N VAL A 27 13.78 -12.04 14.98
CA VAL A 27 12.39 -11.99 14.52
C VAL A 27 12.02 -10.65 13.88
N GLY A 28 12.46 -9.53 14.47
CA GLY A 28 12.18 -8.20 13.91
C GLY A 28 12.86 -7.96 12.57
N MET A 29 14.10 -8.44 12.42
CA MET A 29 14.84 -8.36 11.16
C MET A 29 14.21 -9.26 10.09
N GLU A 30 13.77 -10.47 10.44
CA GLU A 30 13.11 -11.39 9.52
C GLU A 30 11.78 -10.80 8.99
N ILE A 31 10.98 -10.19 9.87
CA ILE A 31 9.73 -9.51 9.47
C ILE A 31 10.03 -8.34 8.53
N TYR A 32 11.03 -7.52 8.85
CA TYR A 32 11.44 -6.40 8.01
C TYR A 32 11.87 -6.86 6.61
N MET A 33 12.73 -7.88 6.53
CA MET A 33 13.20 -8.41 5.26
C MET A 33 12.06 -9.00 4.43
N ARG A 34 11.14 -9.73 5.06
CA ARG A 34 9.96 -10.28 4.39
C ARG A 34 9.06 -9.18 3.82
N ASN A 35 8.77 -8.14 4.59
CA ASN A 35 7.98 -7.01 4.10
C ASN A 35 8.67 -6.31 2.93
N TYR A 36 9.97 -6.06 3.03
CA TYR A 36 10.76 -5.47 1.97
C TYR A 36 10.71 -6.29 0.67
N GLU A 37 10.77 -7.61 0.75
CA GLU A 37 10.63 -8.51 -0.40
C GLU A 37 9.22 -8.43 -1.01
N ILE A 38 8.16 -8.45 -0.18
CA ILE A 38 6.78 -8.32 -0.61
C ILE A 38 6.57 -6.99 -1.36
N GLU A 39 7.00 -5.88 -0.77
CA GLU A 39 6.84 -4.54 -1.31
C GLU A 39 7.52 -4.37 -2.67
N ASN A 40 8.74 -4.87 -2.82
CA ASN A 40 9.47 -4.83 -4.09
C ASN A 40 8.83 -5.73 -5.15
N GLU A 41 8.35 -6.91 -4.77
CA GLU A 41 7.65 -7.81 -5.70
C GLU A 41 6.32 -7.20 -6.17
N MET A 42 5.56 -6.55 -5.28
CA MET A 42 4.36 -5.80 -5.65
C MET A 42 4.67 -4.70 -6.68
N TYR A 43 5.73 -3.93 -6.43
CA TYR A 43 6.17 -2.89 -7.36
C TYR A 43 6.55 -3.48 -8.73
N ARG A 44 7.33 -4.55 -8.76
CA ARG A 44 7.72 -5.24 -10.00
C ARG A 44 6.51 -5.72 -10.80
N ARG A 45 5.53 -6.34 -10.13
CA ARG A 45 4.29 -6.82 -10.78
C ARG A 45 3.43 -5.67 -11.31
N ALA A 46 3.35 -4.57 -10.59
CA ALA A 46 2.65 -3.38 -11.05
C ALA A 46 3.29 -2.81 -12.33
N VAL A 47 4.62 -2.68 -12.34
CA VAL A 47 5.37 -2.23 -13.53
C VAL A 47 5.13 -3.16 -14.71
N GLU A 48 5.29 -4.47 -14.53
CA GLU A 48 5.07 -5.47 -15.58
C GLU A 48 3.66 -5.39 -16.18
N LEU A 49 2.64 -5.24 -15.33
CA LEU A 49 1.25 -5.11 -15.80
C LEU A 49 1.06 -3.80 -16.58
N ILE A 50 1.60 -2.67 -16.08
CA ILE A 50 1.50 -1.39 -16.78
C ILE A 50 2.17 -1.46 -18.15
N GLU A 51 3.39 -1.98 -18.23
CA GLU A 51 4.14 -2.08 -19.48
C GLU A 51 3.47 -3.00 -20.49
N THR A 52 2.86 -4.09 -20.03
CA THR A 52 2.16 -5.06 -20.87
C THR A 52 0.81 -4.53 -21.35
N ARG A 53 0.02 -3.95 -20.45
CA ARG A 53 -1.37 -3.53 -20.73
C ARG A 53 -1.45 -2.15 -21.38
N TYR A 54 -0.52 -1.26 -21.04
CA TYR A 54 -0.47 0.14 -21.49
C TYR A 54 0.92 0.49 -22.03
N PRO A 55 1.36 -0.11 -23.14
CA PRO A 55 2.73 0.09 -23.65
C PRO A 55 3.04 1.55 -23.98
N VAL A 56 2.03 2.34 -24.33
CA VAL A 56 2.13 3.77 -24.68
C VAL A 56 1.10 4.57 -23.88
N GLY A 57 1.52 5.76 -23.42
CA GLY A 57 0.67 6.71 -22.70
C GLY A 57 0.50 6.39 -21.22
N TRP A 58 -0.60 6.89 -20.67
CA TRP A 58 -0.93 6.67 -19.27
C TRP A 58 -1.15 5.19 -18.96
N GLY A 59 -0.74 4.76 -17.77
CA GLY A 59 -0.99 3.41 -17.29
C GLY A 59 -1.04 3.35 -15.76
N GLY A 60 -1.86 2.45 -15.25
CA GLY A 60 -1.99 2.22 -13.81
C GLY A 60 -2.30 0.78 -13.49
N ALA A 61 -1.73 0.28 -12.39
CA ALA A 61 -1.95 -1.08 -11.88
C ALA A 61 -2.11 -1.07 -10.37
N GLY A 62 -3.07 -1.86 -9.90
CA GLY A 62 -3.24 -2.22 -8.50
C GLY A 62 -2.62 -3.60 -8.23
N VAL A 63 -2.04 -3.76 -7.06
CA VAL A 63 -1.52 -5.05 -6.59
C VAL A 63 -1.95 -5.24 -5.14
N VAL A 64 -2.46 -6.40 -4.80
CA VAL A 64 -2.61 -6.84 -3.41
C VAL A 64 -1.79 -8.09 -3.17
N HIS A 65 -1.26 -8.20 -1.95
CA HIS A 65 -0.63 -9.41 -1.44
C HIS A 65 -1.48 -9.98 -0.31
N THR A 66 -1.53 -11.30 -0.20
CA THR A 66 -2.35 -12.00 0.79
C THR A 66 -1.51 -12.78 1.79
N SER A 67 -2.11 -13.16 2.92
CA SER A 67 -1.47 -13.99 3.94
C SER A 67 -1.04 -15.36 3.43
N ASN A 68 -1.62 -15.83 2.32
CA ASN A 68 -1.26 -17.09 1.66
C ASN A 68 -0.05 -16.95 0.72
N GLY A 69 0.53 -15.73 0.61
CA GLY A 69 1.67 -15.45 -0.26
C GLY A 69 1.30 -15.20 -1.72
N ASN A 70 0.01 -15.06 -2.04
CA ASN A 70 -0.45 -14.77 -3.39
C ASN A 70 -0.44 -13.27 -3.69
N TYR A 71 -0.25 -12.96 -4.98
CA TYR A 71 -0.31 -11.60 -5.51
C TYR A 71 -1.39 -11.54 -6.58
N TYR A 72 -2.34 -10.62 -6.42
CA TYR A 72 -3.38 -10.33 -7.40
C TYR A 72 -3.19 -8.94 -7.96
N THR A 73 -3.37 -8.79 -9.27
CA THR A 73 -3.17 -7.53 -9.97
C THR A 73 -4.43 -7.10 -10.67
N SER A 74 -4.63 -5.80 -10.81
CA SER A 74 -5.81 -5.25 -11.51
C SER A 74 -5.53 -3.90 -12.15
N VAL A 75 -6.45 -3.50 -13.00
CA VAL A 75 -6.50 -2.19 -13.65
C VAL A 75 -7.86 -1.56 -13.41
N SER A 76 -7.98 -0.25 -13.63
CA SER A 76 -9.28 0.44 -13.57
C SER A 76 -10.23 0.00 -14.68
N ILE A 77 -11.52 0.13 -14.42
CA ILE A 77 -12.55 0.14 -15.47
C ILE A 77 -13.10 1.54 -15.57
N GLU A 78 -12.99 2.13 -16.75
CA GLU A 78 -13.61 3.39 -17.10
C GLU A 78 -14.86 3.14 -17.96
N THR A 79 -15.95 3.81 -17.62
CA THR A 79 -17.24 3.67 -18.30
C THR A 79 -17.82 5.02 -18.64
N ALA A 80 -18.76 5.06 -19.60
CA ALA A 80 -19.50 6.26 -19.92
C ALA A 80 -20.34 6.79 -18.75
N ASN A 81 -20.76 5.93 -17.84
CA ASN A 81 -21.38 6.31 -16.57
C ASN A 81 -20.32 6.40 -15.49
N ALA A 82 -19.96 7.63 -15.09
CA ALA A 82 -18.90 7.88 -14.11
C ALA A 82 -19.15 7.19 -12.76
N SER A 83 -20.39 6.90 -12.36
CA SER A 83 -20.69 6.18 -11.12
C SER A 83 -20.35 4.68 -11.18
N ALA A 84 -20.14 4.13 -12.36
CA ALA A 84 -19.76 2.72 -12.58
C ALA A 84 -18.24 2.52 -12.73
N VAL A 85 -17.44 3.58 -12.65
CA VAL A 85 -15.98 3.50 -12.67
C VAL A 85 -15.47 2.75 -11.44
N LEU A 86 -14.55 1.82 -11.65
CA LEU A 86 -13.87 1.11 -10.56
C LEU A 86 -12.42 1.57 -10.42
N CYS A 87 -12.02 1.84 -9.17
CA CYS A 87 -10.63 2.15 -8.85
C CYS A 87 -9.70 1.00 -9.26
N ILE A 88 -8.45 1.35 -9.56
CA ILE A 88 -7.41 0.45 -10.04
C ILE A 88 -7.26 -0.80 -9.15
N GLU A 89 -7.32 -0.65 -7.82
CA GLU A 89 -7.08 -1.71 -6.85
C GLU A 89 -8.26 -2.68 -6.69
N THR A 90 -9.46 -2.28 -7.12
CA THR A 90 -10.71 -3.01 -6.81
C THR A 90 -10.71 -4.44 -7.35
N GLY A 91 -10.23 -4.64 -8.57
CA GLY A 91 -10.20 -5.98 -9.18
C GLY A 91 -9.32 -6.96 -8.39
N ALA A 92 -8.15 -6.51 -7.94
CA ALA A 92 -7.24 -7.32 -7.13
C ALA A 92 -7.85 -7.67 -5.76
N MET A 93 -8.54 -6.72 -5.12
CA MET A 93 -9.28 -6.97 -3.87
C MET A 93 -10.38 -8.02 -4.05
N LEU A 94 -11.16 -7.91 -5.13
CA LEU A 94 -12.23 -8.87 -5.43
C LEU A 94 -11.67 -10.25 -5.74
N GLU A 95 -10.52 -10.34 -6.40
CA GLU A 95 -9.87 -11.62 -6.67
C GLU A 95 -9.41 -12.30 -5.38
N ALA A 96 -8.75 -11.57 -4.47
CA ALA A 96 -8.38 -12.07 -3.14
C ALA A 96 -9.62 -12.52 -2.35
N HIS A 97 -10.68 -11.72 -2.36
CA HIS A 97 -11.93 -12.04 -1.67
C HIS A 97 -12.61 -13.29 -2.24
N LYS A 98 -12.61 -13.46 -3.56
CA LYS A 98 -13.17 -14.65 -4.23
C LYS A 98 -12.56 -15.95 -3.70
N PHE A 99 -11.27 -15.94 -3.38
CA PHE A 99 -10.55 -17.08 -2.82
C PHE A 99 -10.55 -17.10 -1.27
N ASN A 100 -11.29 -16.21 -0.62
CA ASN A 100 -11.34 -16.07 0.83
C ASN A 100 -9.94 -15.88 1.45
N GLU A 101 -9.11 -15.09 0.80
CA GLU A 101 -7.76 -14.81 1.26
C GLU A 101 -7.69 -13.45 1.95
N LYS A 102 -6.94 -13.39 3.05
CA LYS A 102 -6.73 -12.15 3.81
C LYS A 102 -5.70 -11.27 3.10
N VAL A 103 -6.13 -10.09 2.64
CA VAL A 103 -5.21 -9.07 2.11
C VAL A 103 -4.34 -8.53 3.24
N THR A 104 -3.03 -8.52 3.03
CA THR A 104 -2.03 -7.98 3.96
C THR A 104 -1.40 -6.69 3.46
N HIS A 105 -1.24 -6.52 2.14
CA HIS A 105 -0.66 -5.33 1.52
C HIS A 105 -1.47 -4.92 0.28
N CYS A 106 -1.50 -3.60 0.02
CA CYS A 106 -2.12 -3.02 -1.16
C CYS A 106 -1.25 -1.90 -1.73
N MET A 107 -1.06 -1.88 -3.04
CA MET A 107 -0.32 -0.86 -3.78
C MET A 107 -1.08 -0.43 -5.03
N CYS A 108 -1.07 0.87 -5.30
CA CYS A 108 -1.49 1.45 -6.57
C CYS A 108 -0.32 2.19 -7.21
N LEU A 109 0.06 1.80 -8.42
CA LEU A 109 1.15 2.38 -9.19
C LEU A 109 0.61 2.97 -10.50
N VAL A 110 1.08 4.16 -10.85
CA VAL A 110 0.70 4.83 -12.12
C VAL A 110 1.92 5.45 -12.79
N ARG A 111 1.79 5.72 -14.07
CA ARG A 111 2.69 6.62 -14.84
C ARG A 111 1.89 7.51 -15.77
N LYS A 112 2.41 8.69 -16.07
CA LYS A 112 1.79 9.62 -17.00
C LYS A 112 1.91 9.14 -18.45
N ASP A 113 3.08 8.67 -18.84
CA ASP A 113 3.42 8.12 -20.15
C ASP A 113 4.64 7.18 -20.04
N GLU A 114 5.04 6.54 -21.15
CA GLU A 114 6.13 5.56 -21.19
C GLU A 114 7.52 6.12 -20.86
N LYS A 115 7.67 7.47 -20.81
CA LYS A 115 8.92 8.15 -20.47
C LYS A 115 8.91 8.76 -19.07
N SER A 116 7.74 8.81 -18.45
CA SER A 116 7.55 9.38 -17.12
C SER A 116 7.92 8.38 -16.02
N PRO A 117 8.40 8.85 -14.86
CA PRO A 117 8.62 7.97 -13.72
C PRO A 117 7.31 7.38 -13.21
N TYR A 118 7.40 6.21 -12.61
CA TYR A 118 6.30 5.61 -11.86
C TYR A 118 6.06 6.36 -10.55
N GLN A 119 4.79 6.47 -10.18
CA GLN A 119 4.33 7.11 -8.94
C GLN A 119 3.40 6.18 -8.19
N ILE A 120 3.62 6.05 -6.88
CA ILE A 120 2.69 5.38 -5.99
C ILE A 120 1.58 6.37 -5.62
N LEU A 121 0.34 5.94 -5.77
CA LEU A 121 -0.83 6.67 -5.28
C LEU A 121 -1.31 6.05 -3.96
N SER A 122 -1.49 6.87 -2.95
CA SER A 122 -2.22 6.45 -1.76
C SER A 122 -3.63 5.98 -2.14
N PRO A 123 -4.17 4.93 -1.51
CA PRO A 123 -5.52 4.46 -1.83
C PRO A 123 -6.54 5.57 -1.60
N CYS A 124 -7.47 5.75 -2.54
CA CYS A 124 -8.56 6.71 -2.38
C CYS A 124 -9.50 6.29 -1.25
N GLY A 125 -10.36 7.19 -0.78
CA GLY A 125 -11.26 6.92 0.36
C GLY A 125 -12.12 5.66 0.18
N ILE A 126 -12.59 5.37 -1.05
CA ILE A 126 -13.36 4.16 -1.36
C ILE A 126 -12.51 2.90 -1.21
N CYS A 127 -11.26 2.91 -1.71
CA CYS A 127 -10.34 1.78 -1.57
C CYS A 127 -9.90 1.59 -0.11
N GLN A 128 -9.69 2.68 0.64
CA GLN A 128 -9.43 2.61 2.08
C GLN A 128 -10.59 1.93 2.82
N GLU A 129 -11.84 2.31 2.52
CA GLU A 129 -13.02 1.70 3.14
C GLU A 129 -13.14 0.20 2.80
N ARG A 130 -12.90 -0.19 1.55
CA ARG A 130 -12.91 -1.59 1.13
C ARG A 130 -11.81 -2.42 1.80
N LEU A 131 -10.62 -1.86 1.98
CA LEU A 131 -9.49 -2.53 2.63
C LEU A 131 -9.76 -2.84 4.11
N ARG A 132 -10.60 -2.06 4.78
CA ARG A 132 -11.01 -2.32 6.17
C ARG A 132 -11.70 -3.67 6.35
N TYR A 133 -12.26 -4.26 5.30
CA TYR A 133 -12.79 -5.61 5.35
C TYR A 133 -11.78 -6.63 5.92
N TRP A 134 -10.48 -6.45 5.64
CA TRP A 134 -9.40 -7.30 6.13
C TRP A 134 -8.72 -6.77 7.40
N GLY A 135 -9.15 -5.63 7.90
CA GLY A 135 -8.66 -5.02 9.13
C GLY A 135 -7.87 -3.73 8.90
N GLU A 136 -7.68 -3.01 9.99
CA GLU A 136 -7.02 -1.70 10.00
C GLU A 136 -5.47 -1.76 9.93
N ASP A 137 -4.90 -2.95 10.09
CA ASP A 137 -3.45 -3.20 10.04
C ASP A 137 -2.93 -3.54 8.63
N VAL A 138 -3.81 -3.61 7.62
CA VAL A 138 -3.41 -3.79 6.22
C VAL A 138 -2.36 -2.74 5.86
N GLN A 139 -1.23 -3.18 5.30
CA GLN A 139 -0.17 -2.31 4.83
C GLN A 139 -0.56 -1.70 3.49
N VAL A 140 -0.51 -0.39 3.37
CA VAL A 140 -0.89 0.33 2.15
C VAL A 140 0.25 1.20 1.67
N ALA A 141 0.58 1.09 0.39
CA ALA A 141 1.56 1.95 -0.22
C ALA A 141 1.02 3.38 -0.32
N VAL A 142 1.84 4.37 0.04
CA VAL A 142 1.43 5.77 0.07
C VAL A 142 2.35 6.64 -0.77
N THR A 143 1.80 7.75 -1.27
CA THR A 143 2.57 8.78 -1.94
C THR A 143 3.58 9.39 -0.96
N ALA A 144 4.87 9.36 -1.31
CA ALA A 144 5.94 9.92 -0.50
C ALA A 144 6.92 10.69 -1.40
N GLU A 145 7.46 11.81 -0.90
CA GLU A 145 8.37 12.65 -1.66
C GLU A 145 9.80 12.10 -1.67
N GLU A 146 10.24 11.51 -0.55
CA GLU A 146 11.64 11.10 -0.35
C GLU A 146 11.89 9.60 -0.55
N GLU A 147 10.85 8.77 -0.47
CA GLU A 147 10.94 7.32 -0.55
C GLU A 147 10.23 6.80 -1.80
N LYS A 148 10.93 5.97 -2.60
CA LYS A 148 10.34 5.37 -3.79
C LYS A 148 9.18 4.44 -3.47
N ILE A 149 9.28 3.68 -2.38
CA ILE A 149 8.27 2.77 -1.88
C ILE A 149 8.13 3.01 -0.37
N LYS A 150 6.94 3.40 0.06
CA LYS A 150 6.61 3.58 1.47
C LYS A 150 5.27 2.94 1.76
N PHE A 151 5.25 2.09 2.79
CA PHE A 151 4.02 1.50 3.32
C PHE A 151 3.72 2.03 4.71
N VAL A 152 2.45 2.16 5.00
CA VAL A 152 1.91 2.50 6.33
C VAL A 152 0.73 1.60 6.62
N GLN A 153 0.35 1.47 7.89
CA GLN A 153 -0.89 0.77 8.23
C GLN A 153 -2.12 1.59 7.82
N LEU A 154 -3.15 0.94 7.35
CA LEU A 154 -4.40 1.59 6.89
C LEU A 154 -4.97 2.56 7.95
N LYS A 155 -4.90 2.19 9.25
CA LYS A 155 -5.34 3.04 10.36
C LYS A 155 -4.63 4.39 10.43
N GLU A 156 -3.41 4.50 9.92
CA GLU A 156 -2.66 5.77 9.89
C GLU A 156 -3.25 6.76 8.88
N LEU A 157 -3.90 6.26 7.81
CA LEU A 157 -4.65 7.08 6.85
C LEU A 157 -6.04 7.46 7.33
N GLN A 158 -6.56 6.78 8.36
CA GLN A 158 -7.91 6.94 8.87
C GLN A 158 -7.92 7.20 10.39
N PRO A 159 -7.21 8.23 10.89
CA PRO A 159 -7.06 8.45 12.34
C PRO A 159 -8.40 8.74 13.03
N TYR A 160 -9.39 9.24 12.30
CA TYR A 160 -10.73 9.59 12.77
C TYR A 160 -11.84 8.84 12.03
N HIS A 161 -11.59 7.55 11.72
CA HIS A 161 -12.58 6.74 11.01
C HIS A 161 -13.90 6.67 11.81
N TRP A 162 -15.03 6.71 11.10
CA TRP A 162 -16.36 6.77 11.70
C TRP A 162 -16.69 5.60 12.62
N THR A 163 -16.13 4.41 12.37
CA THR A 163 -16.34 3.23 13.23
C THR A 163 -15.83 3.42 14.66
N LYS A 164 -14.92 4.37 14.90
CA LYS A 164 -14.42 4.66 16.27
C LYS A 164 -15.49 5.23 17.20
N ALA A 165 -16.65 5.65 16.66
CA ALA A 165 -17.80 6.08 17.44
C ALA A 165 -18.61 4.91 18.03
N TYR A 166 -18.36 3.68 17.59
CA TYR A 166 -19.10 2.48 17.96
C TYR A 166 -18.24 1.52 18.76
N PRO A 167 -18.82 0.77 19.73
CA PRO A 167 -18.13 -0.34 20.40
C PRO A 167 -17.71 -1.41 19.38
N ALA A 168 -16.59 -2.08 19.65
CA ALA A 168 -16.07 -3.11 18.75
C ALA A 168 -17.10 -4.24 18.51
N GLU A 169 -17.87 -4.59 19.53
CA GLU A 169 -18.90 -5.63 19.51
C GLU A 169 -20.05 -5.34 18.54
N GLU A 170 -20.31 -4.06 18.24
CA GLU A 170 -21.31 -3.67 17.26
C GLU A 170 -20.81 -3.75 15.81
N LEU A 171 -19.49 -3.84 15.63
CA LEU A 171 -18.83 -3.84 14.32
C LEU A 171 -18.39 -5.25 13.86
N GLU A 172 -18.37 -6.22 14.74
CA GLU A 172 -17.91 -7.59 14.45
C GLU A 172 -18.73 -8.31 13.39
N HIS A 173 -20.00 -7.93 13.22
CA HIS A 173 -20.92 -8.54 12.25
C HIS A 173 -20.67 -8.17 10.78
N TRP A 174 -19.74 -7.28 10.49
CA TRP A 174 -19.44 -6.87 9.12
C TRP A 174 -18.47 -7.79 8.38
N ASN A 175 -17.82 -8.70 9.11
CA ASN A 175 -16.75 -9.58 8.61
C ASN A 175 -17.06 -11.08 8.73
N GLU A 176 -18.29 -11.45 9.11
CA GLU A 176 -18.75 -12.85 9.22
C GLU A 176 -19.25 -13.45 7.89
#